data_973ce8814dd9a0ed618ad0ccd665acaf
#
_entry.id   973ce8814dd9a0ed618ad0ccd665acaf
#
_cell.length_a   1.000
_cell.length_b   1.000
_cell.length_c   1.000
_cell.angle_alpha   90.00
_cell.angle_beta   90.00
_cell.angle_gamma   90.00
#
_symmetry.space_group_name_H-M   'P 1'
#
loop_
_entity.id
_entity.type
_entity.pdbx_description
1 polymer ?
#
loop_
_entity_poly.entity_id
_entity_poly.type
_entity_poly.pdbx_seq_one_letter_code
_entity_poly.pdbx_strand_id
1 'polypeptide(L)'
;IAKECENVLEPLGYRAVQVSPPQEHSIVPSHDWSERYQPVSYSLERSRSGTEAEFVDMVNRCRAVGVGIIVDAVINHMTNYPSPGVGSAGTAYTKYEYPGLYSPSDFHTPCAVVDYQSAANVQECELFSLPDLNTGFESVRRKIADYLIKLARLGVEGFRIDAAKHIQQVELDDIIDRVNLTLAAEGRPLPYVFLEISSGVGEALGARDFYGVGYGSGGAADITEFTFTGVGDKFLNVGGQFIAQLNPYGRDGSRFSEAAWGLMPSDKAVVFLQNHDTQHQCGIGYRDGDVFRLANVWMLAQPYGYPKILSSYVFYCPSQNSLGPPSDAGGNTYDVTCAATFETATIGEWVCEHRDPVIASMVGFRRAVAGTGVNDWWDNGANAIAFSRGDRGFVALSLEDSTVAIDVATGLPAGSYCDALTGGLAGTACAGRSIDVDSSGRVRLDLEGGSAVALHVDARL
;
A
#
# COMPACT_ATOMS: atom_id res chain seq x y z
N ILE A 1 -2.36 -12.73 -11.48
CA ILE A 1 -1.63 -12.59 -10.21
C ILE A 1 -0.82 -13.86 -9.89
N ALA A 2 -1.37 -15.10 -9.98
CA ALA A 2 -0.64 -16.32 -9.61
C ALA A 2 0.72 -16.45 -10.32
N LYS A 3 0.77 -16.26 -11.66
CA LYS A 3 2.02 -16.23 -12.41
C LYS A 3 2.95 -15.09 -11.98
N GLU A 4 2.39 -13.99 -11.53
CA GLU A 4 3.16 -12.86 -11.01
C GLU A 4 3.87 -13.24 -9.71
N CYS A 5 3.17 -13.90 -8.79
CA CYS A 5 3.77 -14.42 -7.56
C CYS A 5 4.95 -15.35 -7.87
N GLU A 6 4.76 -16.29 -8.82
CA GLU A 6 5.74 -17.34 -9.15
C GLU A 6 6.97 -16.81 -9.90
N ASN A 7 6.76 -15.87 -10.84
CA ASN A 7 7.80 -15.50 -11.80
C ASN A 7 8.45 -14.15 -11.51
N VAL A 8 7.84 -13.31 -10.66
CA VAL A 8 8.30 -11.95 -10.41
C VAL A 8 8.41 -11.65 -8.91
N LEU A 9 7.31 -11.78 -8.16
CA LEU A 9 7.27 -11.28 -6.79
C LEU A 9 8.17 -12.08 -5.84
N GLU A 10 8.10 -13.42 -5.89
CA GLU A 10 8.98 -14.26 -5.09
C GLU A 10 10.45 -14.05 -5.44
N PRO A 11 10.87 -14.14 -6.74
CA PRO A 11 12.27 -13.92 -7.11
C PRO A 11 12.82 -12.55 -6.69
N LEU A 12 12.01 -11.51 -6.74
CA LEU A 12 12.38 -10.16 -6.31
C LEU A 12 12.30 -9.97 -4.78
N GLY A 13 11.65 -10.90 -4.07
CA GLY A 13 11.55 -10.91 -2.61
C GLY A 13 10.41 -10.10 -2.04
N TYR A 14 9.36 -9.84 -2.80
CA TYR A 14 8.10 -9.32 -2.27
C TYR A 14 7.44 -10.35 -1.35
N ARG A 15 6.87 -9.89 -0.25
CA ARG A 15 6.33 -10.79 0.78
C ARG A 15 4.85 -11.08 0.61
N ALA A 16 4.09 -10.13 0.11
CA ALA A 16 2.65 -10.27 -0.05
C ALA A 16 2.10 -9.37 -1.16
N VAL A 17 0.88 -9.67 -1.60
CA VAL A 17 0.08 -8.86 -2.55
C VAL A 17 -1.25 -8.53 -1.90
N GLN A 18 -1.59 -7.23 -1.82
CA GLN A 18 -2.96 -6.81 -1.57
C GLN A 18 -3.75 -6.88 -2.88
N VAL A 19 -4.85 -7.60 -2.87
CA VAL A 19 -5.79 -7.69 -4.00
C VAL A 19 -7.04 -6.87 -3.72
N SER A 20 -7.67 -6.36 -4.79
CA SER A 20 -8.97 -5.68 -4.71
C SER A 20 -10.02 -6.59 -4.08
N PRO A 21 -11.12 -6.03 -3.52
CA PRO A 21 -12.20 -6.80 -2.91
C PRO A 21 -12.68 -7.95 -3.81
N PRO A 22 -12.65 -9.22 -3.34
CA PRO A 22 -12.98 -10.38 -4.16
C PRO A 22 -14.48 -10.74 -4.15
N GLN A 23 -15.25 -10.15 -3.23
CA GLN A 23 -16.67 -10.45 -3.08
C GLN A 23 -17.51 -9.90 -4.23
N GLU A 24 -18.75 -10.38 -4.32
CA GLU A 24 -19.76 -9.86 -5.24
C GLU A 24 -19.99 -8.36 -4.98
N HIS A 25 -19.90 -7.57 -6.02
CA HIS A 25 -20.05 -6.11 -5.98
C HIS A 25 -21.06 -5.63 -7.02
N SER A 26 -21.53 -4.40 -6.89
CA SER A 26 -22.40 -3.74 -7.85
C SER A 26 -21.77 -3.68 -9.24
N ILE A 27 -22.61 -3.72 -10.27
CA ILE A 27 -22.21 -3.41 -11.64
C ILE A 27 -22.62 -1.98 -11.96
N VAL A 28 -21.63 -1.07 -11.94
CA VAL A 28 -21.82 0.33 -12.29
C VAL A 28 -21.72 0.49 -13.81
N PRO A 29 -22.65 1.20 -14.49
CA PRO A 29 -22.63 1.31 -15.94
C PRO A 29 -21.35 1.91 -16.54
N SER A 30 -20.65 2.76 -15.80
CA SER A 30 -19.36 3.38 -16.18
C SER A 30 -18.17 2.45 -15.99
N HIS A 31 -18.33 1.32 -15.32
CA HIS A 31 -17.23 0.43 -14.90
C HIS A 31 -16.13 1.18 -14.12
N ASP A 32 -16.58 2.10 -13.29
CA ASP A 32 -15.73 2.92 -12.41
C ASP A 32 -14.87 2.03 -11.50
N TRP A 33 -13.67 2.52 -11.15
CA TRP A 33 -12.76 1.77 -10.28
C TRP A 33 -13.37 1.46 -8.91
N SER A 34 -14.23 2.37 -8.42
CA SER A 34 -14.87 2.27 -7.10
C SER A 34 -15.99 1.22 -7.01
N GLU A 35 -16.45 0.66 -8.15
CA GLU A 35 -17.52 -0.35 -8.10
C GLU A 35 -17.16 -1.58 -7.26
N ARG A 36 -15.86 -1.94 -7.15
CA ARG A 36 -15.39 -3.06 -6.33
C ARG A 36 -15.52 -2.80 -4.82
N TYR A 37 -15.63 -1.53 -4.45
CA TYR A 37 -15.89 -1.06 -3.09
C TYR A 37 -17.38 -0.89 -2.79
N GLN A 38 -18.26 -1.44 -3.64
CA GLN A 38 -19.70 -1.42 -3.49
C GLN A 38 -20.24 -2.86 -3.37
N PRO A 39 -20.09 -3.52 -2.21
CA PRO A 39 -20.49 -4.91 -2.02
C PRO A 39 -22.00 -5.10 -2.12
N VAL A 40 -22.40 -6.20 -2.76
CA VAL A 40 -23.78 -6.69 -2.84
C VAL A 40 -23.98 -7.89 -1.92
N SER A 41 -22.97 -8.76 -1.85
CA SER A 41 -22.94 -9.90 -0.94
C SER A 41 -21.50 -10.28 -0.60
N TYR A 42 -21.31 -11.21 0.36
CA TYR A 42 -20.01 -11.81 0.67
C TYR A 42 -19.76 -13.12 -0.11
N SER A 43 -20.49 -13.32 -1.20
CA SER A 43 -20.24 -14.41 -2.14
C SER A 43 -18.93 -14.16 -2.92
N LEU A 44 -18.15 -15.22 -3.12
CA LEU A 44 -16.96 -15.21 -3.98
C LEU A 44 -17.25 -15.82 -5.35
N GLU A 45 -18.52 -16.21 -5.62
CA GLU A 45 -18.87 -16.93 -6.83
C GLU A 45 -18.38 -16.21 -8.09
N ARG A 46 -18.57 -14.89 -8.14
CA ARG A 46 -18.07 -14.06 -9.23
C ARG A 46 -17.91 -12.60 -8.82
N SER A 47 -16.73 -12.06 -9.10
CA SER A 47 -16.47 -10.62 -9.20
C SER A 47 -16.03 -10.29 -10.64
N ARG A 48 -15.84 -9.02 -10.95
CA ARG A 48 -15.23 -8.63 -12.24
C ARG A 48 -13.76 -9.01 -12.37
N SER A 49 -13.13 -9.45 -11.29
CA SER A 49 -11.74 -9.94 -11.28
C SER A 49 -11.64 -11.45 -11.49
N GLY A 50 -12.74 -12.18 -11.44
CA GLY A 50 -12.78 -13.64 -11.66
C GLY A 50 -13.78 -14.37 -10.78
N THR A 51 -13.67 -15.69 -10.77
CA THR A 51 -14.48 -16.64 -10.03
C THR A 51 -13.83 -17.08 -8.72
N GLU A 52 -14.60 -17.70 -7.81
CA GLU A 52 -14.07 -18.29 -6.57
C GLU A 52 -12.97 -19.33 -6.85
N ALA A 53 -13.12 -20.14 -7.89
CA ALA A 53 -12.12 -21.14 -8.27
C ALA A 53 -10.78 -20.50 -8.68
N GLU A 54 -10.82 -19.42 -9.45
CA GLU A 54 -9.64 -18.65 -9.86
C GLU A 54 -9.00 -17.93 -8.67
N PHE A 55 -9.83 -17.41 -7.76
CA PHE A 55 -9.34 -16.81 -6.51
C PHE A 55 -8.61 -17.83 -5.64
N VAL A 56 -9.18 -19.02 -5.45
CA VAL A 56 -8.56 -20.12 -4.68
C VAL A 56 -7.26 -20.61 -5.34
N ASP A 57 -7.23 -20.75 -6.68
CA ASP A 57 -6.01 -21.10 -7.42
C ASP A 57 -4.91 -20.05 -7.19
N MET A 58 -5.24 -18.77 -7.30
CA MET A 58 -4.32 -17.66 -7.04
C MET A 58 -3.75 -17.73 -5.61
N VAL A 59 -4.60 -17.86 -4.60
CA VAL A 59 -4.17 -17.93 -3.19
C VAL A 59 -3.24 -19.10 -2.96
N ASN A 60 -3.57 -20.30 -3.46
CA ASN A 60 -2.78 -21.50 -3.27
C ASN A 60 -1.42 -21.41 -3.96
N ARG A 61 -1.37 -20.89 -5.19
CA ARG A 61 -0.13 -20.80 -5.97
C ARG A 61 0.82 -19.73 -5.41
N CYS A 62 0.29 -18.55 -5.03
CA CYS A 62 1.10 -17.52 -4.39
C CYS A 62 1.68 -18.01 -3.06
N ARG A 63 0.85 -18.64 -2.21
CA ARG A 63 1.30 -19.22 -0.95
C ARG A 63 2.36 -20.32 -1.13
N ALA A 64 2.25 -21.14 -2.18
CA ALA A 64 3.21 -22.20 -2.46
C ALA A 64 4.63 -21.70 -2.70
N VAL A 65 4.77 -20.46 -3.20
CA VAL A 65 6.07 -19.80 -3.39
C VAL A 65 6.39 -18.78 -2.29
N GLY A 66 5.60 -18.72 -1.20
CA GLY A 66 5.87 -17.87 -0.05
C GLY A 66 5.43 -16.40 -0.22
N VAL A 67 4.55 -16.11 -1.18
CA VAL A 67 3.92 -14.79 -1.35
C VAL A 67 2.50 -14.84 -0.79
N GLY A 68 2.23 -14.09 0.27
CA GLY A 68 0.91 -14.00 0.92
C GLY A 68 -0.10 -13.21 0.08
N ILE A 69 -1.37 -13.57 0.17
CA ILE A 69 -2.47 -12.76 -0.36
C ILE A 69 -3.13 -12.03 0.79
N ILE A 70 -3.22 -10.70 0.67
CA ILE A 70 -3.96 -9.82 1.56
C ILE A 70 -5.20 -9.34 0.81
N VAL A 71 -6.36 -9.58 1.40
CA VAL A 71 -7.64 -9.17 0.80
C VAL A 71 -8.02 -7.78 1.29
N ASP A 72 -8.45 -6.95 0.35
CA ASP A 72 -9.14 -5.70 0.67
C ASP A 72 -10.58 -6.02 1.07
N ALA A 73 -10.91 -5.86 2.35
CA ALA A 73 -12.17 -6.28 2.94
C ALA A 73 -13.08 -5.07 3.18
N VAL A 74 -14.11 -4.93 2.34
CA VAL A 74 -15.14 -3.90 2.47
C VAL A 74 -16.23 -4.43 3.38
N ILE A 75 -16.27 -3.96 4.61
CA ILE A 75 -17.15 -4.45 5.68
C ILE A 75 -17.92 -3.35 6.41
N ASN A 76 -17.64 -2.08 6.11
CA ASN A 76 -18.32 -0.93 6.70
C ASN A 76 -19.72 -0.72 6.10
N HIS A 77 -19.89 -0.98 4.83
CA HIS A 77 -21.07 -0.56 4.05
C HIS A 77 -21.41 -1.54 2.94
N MET A 78 -22.57 -1.33 2.35
CA MET A 78 -23.04 -2.02 1.15
C MET A 78 -23.20 -1.02 0.00
N THR A 79 -23.51 -1.50 -1.22
CA THR A 79 -23.71 -0.65 -2.40
C THR A 79 -24.96 0.23 -2.33
N ASN A 80 -24.90 1.40 -2.93
CA ASN A 80 -26.07 2.27 -3.09
C ASN A 80 -26.51 2.43 -4.56
N TYR A 81 -25.67 2.04 -5.55
CA TYR A 81 -25.92 2.36 -6.96
C TYR A 81 -25.41 1.26 -7.89
N PRO A 82 -26.18 0.95 -8.96
CA PRO A 82 -27.58 1.34 -9.20
C PRO A 82 -28.53 0.72 -8.17
N SER A 83 -29.69 1.34 -7.91
CA SER A 83 -30.73 0.76 -7.04
C SER A 83 -32.12 1.01 -7.64
N PRO A 84 -32.91 -0.04 -8.00
CA PRO A 84 -32.54 -1.46 -7.93
C PRO A 84 -31.37 -1.82 -8.84
N GLY A 85 -30.62 -2.87 -8.48
CA GLY A 85 -29.45 -3.34 -9.22
C GLY A 85 -29.28 -4.84 -9.20
N VAL A 86 -28.24 -5.29 -9.92
CA VAL A 86 -27.82 -6.69 -9.96
C VAL A 86 -26.31 -6.73 -9.73
N GLY A 87 -25.87 -7.58 -8.82
CA GLY A 87 -24.48 -7.79 -8.51
C GLY A 87 -23.73 -8.58 -9.56
N SER A 88 -22.40 -8.61 -9.45
CA SER A 88 -21.51 -9.31 -10.39
C SER A 88 -21.71 -10.82 -10.43
N ALA A 89 -22.27 -11.43 -9.38
CA ALA A 89 -22.68 -12.84 -9.34
C ALA A 89 -24.17 -13.05 -9.66
N GLY A 90 -24.90 -11.99 -9.99
CA GLY A 90 -26.31 -12.09 -10.40
C GLY A 90 -27.32 -11.84 -9.28
N THR A 91 -26.91 -11.48 -8.07
CA THR A 91 -27.81 -11.17 -6.96
C THR A 91 -28.54 -9.85 -7.22
N ALA A 92 -29.88 -9.91 -7.32
CA ALA A 92 -30.69 -8.70 -7.39
C ALA A 92 -30.82 -8.07 -6.01
N TYR A 93 -30.70 -6.75 -5.93
CA TYR A 93 -30.74 -5.99 -4.67
C TYR A 93 -31.42 -4.64 -4.83
N THR A 94 -31.82 -4.06 -3.71
CA THR A 94 -32.12 -2.63 -3.59
C THR A 94 -31.33 -2.04 -2.43
N LYS A 95 -31.15 -0.72 -2.41
CA LYS A 95 -30.50 -0.04 -1.27
C LYS A 95 -31.17 -0.48 0.04
N TYR A 96 -30.38 -0.91 1.02
CA TYR A 96 -30.75 -1.53 2.31
C TYR A 96 -31.33 -2.95 2.26
N GLU A 97 -31.54 -3.54 1.07
CA GLU A 97 -32.05 -4.91 0.96
C GLU A 97 -31.11 -5.76 0.11
N TYR A 98 -30.33 -6.61 0.77
CA TYR A 98 -29.33 -7.50 0.17
C TYR A 98 -29.73 -8.95 0.51
N PRO A 99 -30.44 -9.64 -0.38
CA PRO A 99 -31.10 -10.92 -0.09
C PRO A 99 -30.13 -11.98 0.47
N GLY A 100 -30.53 -12.59 1.59
CA GLY A 100 -29.71 -13.61 2.27
C GLY A 100 -28.58 -13.08 3.13
N LEU A 101 -28.34 -11.77 3.14
CA LEU A 101 -27.25 -11.15 3.92
C LEU A 101 -27.79 -10.07 4.87
N TYR A 102 -28.31 -8.95 4.36
CA TYR A 102 -28.74 -7.80 5.15
C TYR A 102 -30.12 -7.28 4.74
N SER A 103 -30.85 -6.78 5.73
CA SER A 103 -32.16 -6.15 5.64
C SER A 103 -32.11 -4.73 6.17
N PRO A 104 -33.12 -3.86 5.98
CA PRO A 104 -33.09 -2.48 6.45
C PRO A 104 -32.78 -2.31 7.94
N SER A 105 -33.12 -3.31 8.77
CA SER A 105 -32.83 -3.28 10.22
C SER A 105 -31.38 -3.53 10.59
N ASP A 106 -30.54 -3.94 9.65
CA ASP A 106 -29.11 -4.20 9.85
C ASP A 106 -28.24 -2.94 9.64
N PHE A 107 -28.84 -1.80 9.28
CA PHE A 107 -28.17 -0.54 8.99
C PHE A 107 -28.44 0.52 10.07
N HIS A 108 -27.52 1.49 10.18
CA HIS A 108 -27.77 2.71 10.94
C HIS A 108 -28.94 3.51 10.31
N THR A 109 -29.54 4.42 11.10
CA THR A 109 -30.53 5.35 10.56
C THR A 109 -29.89 6.22 9.49
N PRO A 110 -30.48 6.26 8.27
CA PRO A 110 -29.86 6.97 7.14
C PRO A 110 -29.54 8.43 7.46
N CYS A 111 -28.29 8.80 7.37
CA CYS A 111 -27.77 10.16 7.45
C CYS A 111 -26.49 10.24 6.59
N ALA A 112 -26.00 11.43 6.29
CA ALA A 112 -24.75 11.59 5.53
C ALA A 112 -23.60 11.98 6.44
N VAL A 113 -22.39 11.49 6.18
CA VAL A 113 -21.17 12.03 6.77
C VAL A 113 -20.94 13.43 6.23
N VAL A 114 -21.13 14.42 7.08
CA VAL A 114 -20.98 15.87 6.76
C VAL A 114 -20.10 16.62 7.74
N ASP A 115 -19.76 16.00 8.86
CA ASP A 115 -18.97 16.60 9.94
C ASP A 115 -17.91 15.62 10.46
N TYR A 116 -16.69 15.74 9.93
CA TYR A 116 -15.55 14.95 10.38
C TYR A 116 -15.02 15.34 11.76
N GLN A 117 -15.52 16.41 12.38
CA GLN A 117 -15.22 16.78 13.77
C GLN A 117 -16.16 16.08 14.78
N SER A 118 -17.13 15.32 14.30
CA SER A 118 -18.05 14.51 15.10
C SER A 118 -17.80 13.03 14.87
N ALA A 119 -17.23 12.34 15.86
CA ALA A 119 -16.99 10.89 15.78
C ALA A 119 -18.28 10.11 15.46
N ALA A 120 -19.40 10.49 16.12
CA ALA A 120 -20.70 9.85 15.88
C ALA A 120 -21.17 10.05 14.42
N ASN A 121 -21.01 11.25 13.83
CA ASN A 121 -21.38 11.46 12.44
C ASN A 121 -20.50 10.65 11.48
N VAL A 122 -19.22 10.48 11.79
CA VAL A 122 -18.30 9.67 10.99
C VAL A 122 -18.63 8.18 11.06
N GLN A 123 -19.05 7.67 12.23
CA GLN A 123 -19.20 6.24 12.51
C GLN A 123 -20.65 5.71 12.46
N GLU A 124 -21.65 6.59 12.29
CA GLU A 124 -23.05 6.21 12.26
C GLU A 124 -23.80 6.72 11.02
N CYS A 125 -23.10 7.41 10.10
CA CYS A 125 -23.70 7.95 8.90
C CYS A 125 -23.03 7.41 7.63
N GLU A 126 -23.74 7.49 6.52
CA GLU A 126 -23.35 6.97 5.21
C GLU A 126 -22.19 7.74 4.61
N LEU A 127 -21.05 7.07 4.41
CA LEU A 127 -19.94 7.55 3.60
C LEU A 127 -20.35 7.53 2.11
N PHE A 128 -20.34 8.68 1.44
CA PHE A 128 -20.74 8.79 0.03
C PHE A 128 -22.12 8.19 -0.29
N SER A 129 -23.06 8.25 0.65
CA SER A 129 -24.40 7.65 0.56
C SER A 129 -24.42 6.13 0.47
N LEU A 130 -23.32 5.44 0.78
CA LEU A 130 -23.25 3.99 0.88
C LEU A 130 -23.95 3.54 2.17
N PRO A 131 -24.91 2.60 2.14
CA PRO A 131 -25.62 2.14 3.33
C PRO A 131 -24.68 1.65 4.41
N ASP A 132 -24.69 2.32 5.54
CA ASP A 132 -23.78 2.10 6.67
C ASP A 132 -24.28 0.97 7.56
N LEU A 133 -23.49 -0.10 7.68
CA LEU A 133 -23.86 -1.27 8.48
C LEU A 133 -23.80 -0.95 9.98
N ASN A 134 -24.89 -1.24 10.69
CA ASN A 134 -24.90 -1.08 12.15
C ASN A 134 -24.12 -2.22 12.81
N THR A 135 -22.82 -2.03 12.91
CA THR A 135 -21.91 -2.98 13.58
C THR A 135 -22.10 -3.04 15.10
N GLY A 136 -22.93 -2.17 15.70
CA GLY A 136 -23.46 -2.30 17.05
C GLY A 136 -24.26 -3.59 17.25
N PHE A 137 -24.86 -4.13 16.20
CA PHE A 137 -25.55 -5.41 16.27
C PHE A 137 -24.60 -6.60 16.16
N GLU A 138 -24.67 -7.50 17.13
CA GLU A 138 -23.87 -8.75 17.11
C GLU A 138 -24.11 -9.59 15.84
N SER A 139 -25.34 -9.60 15.33
CA SER A 139 -25.69 -10.32 14.10
C SER A 139 -24.91 -9.80 12.88
N VAL A 140 -24.67 -8.49 12.80
CA VAL A 140 -23.88 -7.86 11.74
C VAL A 140 -22.41 -8.22 11.90
N ARG A 141 -21.83 -8.01 13.10
CA ARG A 141 -20.43 -8.37 13.37
C ARG A 141 -20.12 -9.84 13.11
N ARG A 142 -21.07 -10.74 13.46
CA ARG A 142 -20.92 -12.18 13.17
C ARG A 142 -20.86 -12.48 11.67
N LYS A 143 -21.76 -11.90 10.88
CA LYS A 143 -21.77 -12.09 9.40
C LYS A 143 -20.46 -11.60 8.78
N ILE A 144 -19.92 -10.47 9.26
CA ILE A 144 -18.63 -9.93 8.83
C ILE A 144 -17.50 -10.88 9.22
N ALA A 145 -17.45 -11.32 10.49
CA ALA A 145 -16.44 -12.27 10.96
C ALA A 145 -16.48 -13.58 10.18
N ASP A 146 -17.67 -14.13 9.90
CA ASP A 146 -17.85 -15.36 9.10
C ASP A 146 -17.26 -15.20 7.69
N TYR A 147 -17.43 -14.04 7.06
CA TYR A 147 -16.80 -13.73 5.77
C TYR A 147 -15.27 -13.74 5.84
N LEU A 148 -14.69 -13.04 6.81
CA LEU A 148 -13.24 -13.00 6.99
C LEU A 148 -12.67 -14.39 7.34
N ILE A 149 -13.36 -15.16 8.18
CA ILE A 149 -12.99 -16.54 8.51
C ILE A 149 -13.03 -17.43 7.26
N LYS A 150 -14.08 -17.30 6.40
CA LYS A 150 -14.14 -18.01 5.13
C LYS A 150 -12.89 -17.74 4.29
N LEU A 151 -12.50 -16.49 4.11
CA LEU A 151 -11.31 -16.09 3.36
C LEU A 151 -10.02 -16.67 3.96
N ALA A 152 -9.83 -16.56 5.28
CA ALA A 152 -8.67 -17.11 5.97
C ALA A 152 -8.58 -18.64 5.83
N ARG A 153 -9.71 -19.35 5.86
CA ARG A 153 -9.76 -20.81 5.62
C ARG A 153 -9.37 -21.18 4.18
N LEU A 154 -9.62 -20.31 3.20
CA LEU A 154 -9.14 -20.47 1.83
C LEU A 154 -7.62 -20.21 1.70
N GLY A 155 -6.97 -19.69 2.74
CA GLY A 155 -5.52 -19.46 2.78
C GLY A 155 -5.08 -18.02 2.58
N VAL A 156 -6.02 -17.07 2.64
CA VAL A 156 -5.71 -15.63 2.69
C VAL A 156 -4.86 -15.36 3.94
N GLU A 157 -3.74 -14.64 3.78
CA GLU A 157 -2.77 -14.38 4.84
C GLU A 157 -3.10 -13.14 5.67
N GLY A 158 -3.91 -12.22 5.12
CA GLY A 158 -4.28 -11.01 5.86
C GLY A 158 -5.39 -10.21 5.21
N PHE A 159 -5.76 -9.11 5.87
CA PHE A 159 -6.83 -8.22 5.49
C PHE A 159 -6.40 -6.75 5.57
N ARG A 160 -6.71 -5.97 4.56
CA ARG A 160 -6.91 -4.53 4.70
C ARG A 160 -8.38 -4.31 5.00
N ILE A 161 -8.69 -3.66 6.08
CA ILE A 161 -10.08 -3.29 6.38
C ILE A 161 -10.34 -1.92 5.78
N ASP A 162 -11.17 -1.90 4.75
CA ASP A 162 -11.62 -0.71 4.05
C ASP A 162 -12.47 0.17 4.96
N ALA A 163 -12.34 1.50 4.83
CA ALA A 163 -13.12 2.49 5.56
C ALA A 163 -13.20 2.22 7.08
N ALA A 164 -12.17 1.63 7.68
CA ALA A 164 -12.18 1.22 9.09
C ALA A 164 -12.42 2.38 10.07
N LYS A 165 -12.10 3.61 9.68
CA LYS A 165 -12.41 4.83 10.43
C LYS A 165 -13.91 4.99 10.73
N HIS A 166 -14.75 4.45 9.86
CA HIS A 166 -16.21 4.56 9.94
C HIS A 166 -16.86 3.46 10.79
N ILE A 167 -16.07 2.54 11.35
CA ILE A 167 -16.52 1.51 12.29
C ILE A 167 -16.04 1.88 13.69
N GLN A 168 -16.89 1.72 14.71
CA GLN A 168 -16.45 1.96 16.09
C GLN A 168 -15.35 0.98 16.50
N GLN A 169 -14.32 1.48 17.18
CA GLN A 169 -13.13 0.70 17.52
C GLN A 169 -13.47 -0.59 18.30
N VAL A 170 -14.41 -0.51 19.26
CA VAL A 170 -14.82 -1.66 20.07
C VAL A 170 -15.56 -2.73 19.26
N GLU A 171 -16.26 -2.33 18.20
CA GLU A 171 -17.00 -3.22 17.30
C GLU A 171 -16.04 -3.89 16.31
N LEU A 172 -15.08 -3.12 15.78
CA LEU A 172 -14.01 -3.63 14.93
C LEU A 172 -13.12 -4.61 15.71
N ASP A 173 -12.83 -4.31 17.00
CA ASP A 173 -12.08 -5.19 17.89
C ASP A 173 -12.82 -6.53 18.09
N ASP A 174 -14.14 -6.52 18.38
CA ASP A 174 -14.96 -7.73 18.49
C ASP A 174 -14.97 -8.55 17.19
N ILE A 175 -15.02 -7.90 16.01
CA ILE A 175 -14.96 -8.59 14.72
C ILE A 175 -13.63 -9.32 14.56
N ILE A 176 -12.51 -8.63 14.80
CA ILE A 176 -11.17 -9.18 14.66
C ILE A 176 -10.92 -10.28 15.69
N ASP A 177 -11.35 -10.09 16.94
CA ASP A 177 -11.24 -11.10 17.98
C ASP A 177 -11.99 -12.38 17.63
N ARG A 178 -13.20 -12.30 17.09
CA ARG A 178 -13.97 -13.45 16.62
C ARG A 178 -13.21 -14.23 15.54
N VAL A 179 -12.60 -13.52 14.60
CA VAL A 179 -11.78 -14.13 13.53
C VAL A 179 -10.58 -14.84 14.17
N ASN A 180 -9.81 -14.15 14.99
CA ASN A 180 -8.58 -14.66 15.60
C ASN A 180 -8.86 -15.86 16.51
N LEU A 181 -9.84 -15.76 17.40
CA LEU A 181 -10.20 -16.85 18.31
C LEU A 181 -10.69 -18.09 17.59
N THR A 182 -11.48 -17.90 16.51
CA THR A 182 -11.95 -19.03 15.69
C THR A 182 -10.78 -19.73 14.99
N LEU A 183 -9.89 -18.97 14.35
CA LEU A 183 -8.75 -19.53 13.63
C LEU A 183 -7.74 -20.18 14.60
N ALA A 184 -7.50 -19.59 15.75
CA ALA A 184 -6.65 -20.15 16.80
C ALA A 184 -7.21 -21.48 17.31
N ALA A 185 -8.53 -21.58 17.53
CA ALA A 185 -9.18 -22.82 17.93
C ALA A 185 -9.08 -23.92 16.87
N GLU A 186 -8.95 -23.54 15.59
CA GLU A 186 -8.70 -24.45 14.46
C GLU A 186 -7.21 -24.79 14.27
N GLY A 187 -6.30 -24.24 15.09
CA GLY A 187 -4.86 -24.38 14.94
C GLY A 187 -4.30 -23.69 13.68
N ARG A 188 -4.98 -22.66 13.17
CA ARG A 188 -4.56 -21.88 12.01
C ARG A 188 -3.78 -20.63 12.46
N PRO A 189 -2.87 -20.11 11.62
CA PRO A 189 -2.21 -18.84 11.89
C PRO A 189 -3.25 -17.69 11.92
N LEU A 190 -2.97 -16.70 12.75
CA LEU A 190 -3.75 -15.46 12.77
C LEU A 190 -3.46 -14.65 11.51
N PRO A 191 -4.48 -14.02 10.88
CA PRO A 191 -4.28 -13.17 9.73
C PRO A 191 -3.54 -11.89 10.11
N TYR A 192 -2.70 -11.40 9.21
CA TYR A 192 -2.18 -10.03 9.30
C TYR A 192 -3.33 -9.05 9.00
N VAL A 193 -3.54 -8.04 9.84
CA VAL A 193 -4.60 -7.06 9.64
C VAL A 193 -4.01 -5.66 9.62
N PHE A 194 -4.45 -4.83 8.69
CA PHE A 194 -4.23 -3.41 8.77
C PHE A 194 -5.49 -2.62 8.37
N LEU A 195 -5.67 -1.48 9.03
CA LEU A 195 -6.85 -0.65 8.95
C LEU A 195 -6.62 0.54 8.02
N GLU A 196 -7.57 0.81 7.15
CA GLU A 196 -7.55 2.07 6.44
C GLU A 196 -8.11 3.18 7.32
N ILE A 197 -7.23 4.08 7.73
CA ILE A 197 -7.59 5.28 8.49
C ILE A 197 -6.99 6.49 7.78
N SER A 198 -7.80 7.17 6.99
CA SER A 198 -7.45 8.47 6.41
C SER A 198 -8.03 9.59 7.28
N SER A 199 -7.19 10.54 7.70
CA SER A 199 -7.63 11.65 8.54
C SER A 199 -6.93 12.95 8.19
N GLY A 200 -7.70 14.05 8.22
CA GLY A 200 -7.20 15.41 8.11
C GLY A 200 -6.94 16.06 9.46
N VAL A 201 -6.30 17.22 9.42
CA VAL A 201 -6.02 18.00 10.64
C VAL A 201 -7.33 18.47 11.28
N GLY A 202 -7.51 18.19 12.58
CA GLY A 202 -8.67 18.63 13.37
C GLY A 202 -9.89 17.72 13.25
N GLU A 203 -9.79 16.59 12.60
CA GLU A 203 -10.84 15.58 12.61
C GLU A 203 -10.93 14.87 13.95
N ALA A 204 -12.14 14.41 14.31
CA ALA A 204 -12.40 13.76 15.59
C ALA A 204 -11.72 12.40 15.73
N LEU A 205 -11.50 11.72 14.61
CA LEU A 205 -10.90 10.37 14.56
C LEU A 205 -9.68 10.36 13.65
N GLY A 206 -8.60 9.80 14.15
CA GLY A 206 -7.35 9.63 13.45
C GLY A 206 -6.71 8.26 13.68
N ALA A 207 -5.60 8.01 13.04
CA ALA A 207 -4.89 6.72 13.10
C ALA A 207 -4.61 6.25 14.53
N ARG A 208 -4.28 7.16 15.45
CA ARG A 208 -3.95 6.84 16.84
C ARG A 208 -5.13 6.35 17.68
N ASP A 209 -6.36 6.69 17.30
CA ASP A 209 -7.56 6.24 18.00
C ASP A 209 -7.83 4.74 17.77
N PHE A 210 -7.30 4.18 16.69
CA PHE A 210 -7.41 2.77 16.32
C PHE A 210 -6.19 1.93 16.75
N TYR A 211 -5.24 2.55 17.44
CA TYR A 211 -4.10 1.84 17.98
C TYR A 211 -4.54 0.81 19.03
N GLY A 212 -4.17 -0.43 18.83
CA GLY A 212 -4.50 -1.51 19.76
C GLY A 212 -5.70 -2.38 19.37
N VAL A 213 -6.40 -2.08 18.26
CA VAL A 213 -7.45 -2.96 17.73
C VAL A 213 -6.87 -4.36 17.45
N GLY A 214 -7.53 -5.40 17.93
CA GLY A 214 -7.10 -6.80 17.81
C GLY A 214 -6.12 -7.28 18.88
N TYR A 215 -5.70 -6.45 19.84
CA TYR A 215 -4.76 -6.88 20.90
C TYR A 215 -5.36 -7.95 21.83
N GLY A 216 -6.68 -7.93 22.05
CA GLY A 216 -7.36 -8.84 22.98
C GLY A 216 -7.20 -10.31 22.59
N SER A 217 -7.10 -10.63 21.32
CA SER A 217 -6.99 -11.98 20.77
C SER A 217 -5.57 -12.40 20.35
N GLY A 218 -4.57 -11.61 20.71
CA GLY A 218 -3.16 -11.89 20.42
C GLY A 218 -2.68 -11.44 19.03
N GLY A 219 -3.54 -10.76 18.28
CA GLY A 219 -3.20 -9.99 17.08
C GLY A 219 -3.14 -8.50 17.39
N ALA A 220 -2.54 -7.71 16.50
CA ALA A 220 -2.59 -6.25 16.56
C ALA A 220 -2.69 -5.74 15.14
N ALA A 221 -3.70 -4.91 14.86
CA ALA A 221 -3.82 -4.30 13.56
C ALA A 221 -2.76 -3.21 13.38
N ASP A 222 -2.14 -3.19 12.19
CA ASP A 222 -1.39 -2.04 11.71
C ASP A 222 -2.33 -1.02 11.07
N ILE A 223 -1.84 0.15 10.70
CA ILE A 223 -2.66 1.25 10.21
C ILE A 223 -2.01 1.88 8.98
N THR A 224 -2.81 2.21 7.97
CA THR A 224 -2.32 2.98 6.81
C THR A 224 -1.85 4.36 7.24
N GLU A 225 -0.62 4.71 6.88
CA GLU A 225 -0.01 5.99 7.26
C GLU A 225 -0.14 6.99 6.10
N PHE A 226 -1.30 7.63 5.99
CA PHE A 226 -1.56 8.61 4.92
C PHE A 226 -0.68 9.85 5.01
N THR A 227 -0.25 10.26 6.22
CA THR A 227 0.66 11.42 6.38
C THR A 227 2.00 11.19 5.68
N PHE A 228 2.41 9.92 5.52
CA PHE A 228 3.64 9.58 4.79
C PHE A 228 3.59 10.00 3.32
N THR A 229 2.42 10.10 2.70
CA THR A 229 2.30 10.54 1.30
C THR A 229 2.84 11.96 1.07
N GLY A 230 2.91 12.78 2.12
CA GLY A 230 3.57 14.09 2.10
C GLY A 230 5.07 14.03 1.76
N VAL A 231 5.70 12.85 1.74
CA VAL A 231 7.02 12.63 1.15
C VAL A 231 7.00 13.00 -0.34
N GLY A 232 5.92 12.64 -1.06
CA GLY A 232 5.75 12.99 -2.47
C GLY A 232 5.86 14.49 -2.74
N ASP A 233 5.32 15.33 -1.86
CA ASP A 233 5.41 16.78 -1.98
C ASP A 233 6.86 17.30 -1.94
N LYS A 234 7.75 16.62 -1.19
CA LYS A 234 9.17 16.97 -1.15
C LYS A 234 9.88 16.63 -2.46
N PHE A 235 9.53 15.49 -3.06
CA PHE A 235 10.07 15.06 -4.34
C PHE A 235 9.54 15.89 -5.51
N LEU A 236 8.29 16.33 -5.46
CA LEU A 236 7.66 17.18 -6.46
C LEU A 236 7.92 18.69 -6.25
N ASN A 237 8.66 19.07 -5.22
CA ASN A 237 8.93 20.46 -4.83
C ASN A 237 7.64 21.30 -4.63
N VAL A 238 6.55 20.68 -4.18
CA VAL A 238 5.27 21.34 -3.96
C VAL A 238 5.42 22.45 -2.93
N GLY A 239 5.02 23.66 -3.26
CA GLY A 239 5.10 24.82 -2.36
C GLY A 239 6.52 25.22 -1.96
N GLY A 240 7.54 24.88 -2.77
CA GLY A 240 8.94 25.14 -2.48
C GLY A 240 9.58 24.19 -1.47
N GLN A 241 8.97 23.04 -1.28
CA GLN A 241 9.53 21.96 -0.46
C GLN A 241 10.62 21.21 -1.23
N PHE A 242 11.54 20.56 -0.52
CA PHE A 242 12.66 19.83 -1.11
C PHE A 242 13.10 18.66 -0.23
N ILE A 243 13.83 17.70 -0.81
CA ILE A 243 14.11 16.41 -0.16
C ILE A 243 15.10 16.50 1.02
N ALA A 244 15.92 17.55 1.14
CA ALA A 244 16.73 17.77 2.35
C ALA A 244 15.87 17.93 3.62
N GLN A 245 14.58 18.31 3.49
CA GLN A 245 13.63 18.38 4.61
C GLN A 245 13.23 17.00 5.14
N LEU A 246 13.61 15.91 4.47
CA LEU A 246 13.46 14.54 4.95
C LEU A 246 14.56 14.11 5.93
N ASN A 247 15.45 15.03 6.30
CA ASN A 247 16.51 14.81 7.29
C ASN A 247 15.94 14.39 8.65
N PRO A 248 16.23 13.18 9.17
CA PRO A 248 15.73 12.73 10.46
C PRO A 248 16.36 13.46 11.66
N TYR A 249 17.47 14.17 11.45
CA TYR A 249 18.21 14.91 12.47
C TYR A 249 18.01 16.43 12.43
N GLY A 250 17.14 16.92 11.54
CA GLY A 250 16.83 18.36 11.39
C GLY A 250 16.39 18.99 12.73
N ARG A 251 16.76 20.26 12.94
CA ARG A 251 16.57 20.96 14.24
C ARG A 251 15.30 21.80 14.31
N ASP A 252 14.64 22.05 13.19
CA ASP A 252 13.61 23.07 13.02
C ASP A 252 12.18 22.52 12.97
N GLY A 253 11.96 21.29 13.42
CA GLY A 253 10.64 20.63 13.34
C GLY A 253 10.27 20.10 11.94
N SER A 254 11.10 20.38 10.94
CA SER A 254 10.91 19.85 9.58
C SER A 254 11.47 18.44 9.40
N ARG A 255 12.15 17.89 10.42
CA ARG A 255 12.75 16.56 10.37
C ARG A 255 11.72 15.46 10.12
N PHE A 256 12.07 14.48 9.30
CA PHE A 256 11.26 13.28 9.12
C PHE A 256 11.34 12.41 10.38
N SER A 257 10.31 12.46 11.21
CA SER A 257 10.20 11.64 12.41
C SER A 257 8.73 11.48 12.84
N GLU A 258 8.46 10.43 13.61
CA GLU A 258 7.13 10.16 14.17
C GLU A 258 6.57 11.38 14.91
N ALA A 259 7.37 12.02 15.73
CA ALA A 259 6.94 13.17 16.54
C ALA A 259 6.69 14.44 15.71
N ALA A 260 7.57 14.74 14.75
CA ALA A 260 7.47 15.99 13.98
C ALA A 260 6.37 15.96 12.92
N TRP A 261 6.12 14.80 12.34
CA TRP A 261 5.07 14.60 11.33
C TRP A 261 3.77 14.07 11.92
N GLY A 262 3.74 13.71 13.21
CA GLY A 262 2.57 13.10 13.84
C GLY A 262 2.29 11.67 13.36
N LEU A 263 3.31 10.98 12.87
CA LEU A 263 3.19 9.63 12.32
C LEU A 263 2.85 8.60 13.40
N MET A 264 2.31 7.47 12.99
CA MET A 264 2.20 6.28 13.83
C MET A 264 3.57 5.73 14.24
N PRO A 265 3.67 4.93 15.31
CA PRO A 265 4.89 4.15 15.58
C PRO A 265 5.27 3.30 14.37
N SER A 266 6.57 3.25 14.07
CA SER A 266 7.10 2.61 12.86
C SER A 266 6.66 1.15 12.67
N ASP A 267 6.49 0.41 13.77
CA ASP A 267 6.04 -0.98 13.79
C ASP A 267 4.52 -1.15 13.59
N LYS A 268 3.78 -0.04 13.44
CA LYS A 268 2.33 0.02 13.22
C LYS A 268 1.93 0.74 11.94
N ALA A 269 2.89 1.25 11.20
CA ALA A 269 2.65 2.07 10.03
C ALA A 269 2.77 1.27 8.73
N VAL A 270 1.71 1.20 7.93
CA VAL A 270 1.76 0.75 6.53
C VAL A 270 1.92 1.97 5.65
N VAL A 271 3.09 2.12 5.04
CA VAL A 271 3.49 3.33 4.30
C VAL A 271 3.43 3.13 2.79
N PHE A 272 3.14 4.20 2.07
CA PHE A 272 3.07 4.22 0.61
C PHE A 272 3.22 5.65 0.09
N LEU A 273 3.71 5.81 -1.12
CA LEU A 273 3.72 7.10 -1.83
C LEU A 273 2.38 7.37 -2.49
N GLN A 274 1.76 6.31 -3.01
CA GLN A 274 0.42 6.31 -3.57
C GLN A 274 -0.30 4.99 -3.25
N ASN A 275 -1.62 5.04 -3.23
CA ASN A 275 -2.50 3.88 -3.21
C ASN A 275 -3.57 4.01 -4.31
N HIS A 276 -4.51 3.07 -4.37
CA HIS A 276 -5.56 3.08 -5.37
C HIS A 276 -6.51 4.30 -5.31
N ASP A 277 -6.62 4.97 -4.15
CA ASP A 277 -7.39 6.21 -4.00
C ASP A 277 -6.57 7.43 -4.43
N THR A 278 -5.36 7.57 -3.87
CA THR A 278 -4.51 8.76 -4.12
C THR A 278 -4.01 8.85 -5.56
N GLN A 279 -3.88 7.72 -6.28
CA GLN A 279 -3.58 7.75 -7.72
C GLN A 279 -4.67 8.50 -8.52
N HIS A 280 -5.94 8.38 -8.10
CA HIS A 280 -7.08 9.06 -8.72
C HIS A 280 -7.22 10.52 -8.26
N GLN A 281 -6.49 10.92 -7.21
CA GLN A 281 -6.36 12.31 -6.78
C GLN A 281 -5.20 13.04 -7.46
N CYS A 282 -4.51 12.39 -8.42
CA CYS A 282 -3.38 12.94 -9.17
C CYS A 282 -2.16 13.33 -8.30
N GLY A 283 -1.94 12.64 -7.21
CA GLY A 283 -0.71 12.71 -6.42
C GLY A 283 0.50 12.14 -7.17
N ILE A 284 1.66 12.10 -6.52
CA ILE A 284 2.88 11.52 -7.09
C ILE A 284 2.62 10.09 -7.59
N GLY A 285 3.14 9.75 -8.76
CA GLY A 285 2.94 8.44 -9.35
C GLY A 285 3.79 8.21 -10.60
N TYR A 286 3.54 7.14 -11.33
CA TYR A 286 4.31 6.76 -12.53
C TYR A 286 4.45 7.88 -13.57
N ARG A 287 3.50 8.82 -13.63
CA ARG A 287 3.51 9.98 -14.54
C ARG A 287 4.67 10.95 -14.28
N ASP A 288 5.25 10.89 -13.08
CA ASP A 288 6.37 11.73 -12.67
C ASP A 288 7.73 11.07 -12.97
N GLY A 289 7.73 9.93 -13.67
CA GLY A 289 8.94 9.28 -14.20
C GLY A 289 10.02 9.04 -13.13
N ASP A 290 11.23 9.58 -13.35
CA ASP A 290 12.37 9.39 -12.46
C ASP A 290 12.14 9.98 -11.07
N VAL A 291 11.38 11.06 -10.94
CA VAL A 291 11.02 11.62 -9.62
C VAL A 291 10.30 10.59 -8.77
N PHE A 292 9.34 9.86 -9.36
CA PHE A 292 8.62 8.80 -8.68
C PHE A 292 9.50 7.58 -8.36
N ARG A 293 10.41 7.19 -9.30
CA ARG A 293 11.42 6.14 -9.03
C ARG A 293 12.27 6.50 -7.82
N LEU A 294 12.81 7.71 -7.78
CA LEU A 294 13.67 8.18 -6.68
C LEU A 294 12.91 8.30 -5.35
N ALA A 295 11.66 8.69 -5.37
CA ALA A 295 10.80 8.67 -4.17
C ALA A 295 10.62 7.24 -3.64
N ASN A 296 10.44 6.23 -4.51
CA ASN A 296 10.40 4.82 -4.12
C ASN A 296 11.77 4.33 -3.60
N VAL A 297 12.87 4.74 -4.21
CA VAL A 297 14.23 4.45 -3.69
C VAL A 297 14.35 4.94 -2.24
N TRP A 298 13.95 6.18 -1.98
CA TRP A 298 13.99 6.73 -0.63
C TRP A 298 13.05 5.96 0.32
N MET A 299 11.79 5.73 -0.06
CA MET A 299 10.82 5.00 0.77
C MET A 299 11.34 3.61 1.15
N LEU A 300 11.86 2.86 0.19
CA LEU A 300 12.37 1.50 0.43
C LEU A 300 13.69 1.49 1.20
N ALA A 301 14.49 2.57 1.11
CA ALA A 301 15.70 2.74 1.89
C ALA A 301 15.44 3.13 3.34
N GLN A 302 14.30 3.72 3.69
CA GLN A 302 13.97 4.15 5.05
C GLN A 302 13.61 2.96 5.95
N PRO A 303 13.97 2.98 7.25
CA PRO A 303 13.55 1.95 8.20
C PRO A 303 12.08 2.08 8.62
N TYR A 304 11.47 3.24 8.44
CA TYR A 304 10.13 3.53 8.92
C TYR A 304 9.06 2.74 8.16
N GLY A 305 8.19 2.08 8.90
CA GLY A 305 6.97 1.44 8.42
C GLY A 305 7.16 0.21 7.54
N TYR A 306 6.03 -0.35 7.12
CA TYR A 306 5.93 -1.45 6.15
C TYR A 306 5.54 -0.89 4.79
N PRO A 307 6.45 -0.82 3.81
CA PRO A 307 6.17 -0.15 2.54
C PRO A 307 5.30 -1.01 1.62
N LYS A 308 4.35 -0.34 0.96
CA LYS A 308 3.54 -0.87 -0.14
C LYS A 308 3.86 -0.15 -1.43
N ILE A 309 3.94 -0.89 -2.52
CA ILE A 309 4.06 -0.37 -3.89
C ILE A 309 2.76 -0.69 -4.60
N LEU A 310 2.09 0.33 -5.14
CA LEU A 310 0.91 0.16 -5.96
C LEU A 310 1.33 -0.33 -7.35
N SER A 311 0.57 -1.26 -7.93
CA SER A 311 0.60 -1.53 -9.36
C SER A 311 -0.58 -0.81 -10.01
N SER A 312 -0.29 0.30 -10.68
CA SER A 312 -1.27 1.15 -11.34
C SER A 312 -1.67 0.62 -12.70
N TYR A 313 -2.76 1.13 -13.23
CA TYR A 313 -3.07 1.08 -14.66
C TYR A 313 -3.13 2.48 -15.23
N VAL A 314 -3.01 2.59 -16.56
CA VAL A 314 -2.86 3.89 -17.22
C VAL A 314 -4.20 4.60 -17.37
N PHE A 315 -4.27 5.84 -16.92
CA PHE A 315 -5.38 6.77 -17.14
C PHE A 315 -4.87 8.23 -17.14
N TYR A 316 -5.63 9.13 -17.76
CA TYR A 316 -5.29 10.57 -17.78
C TYR A 316 -5.90 11.30 -16.59
N CYS A 317 -5.05 11.86 -15.76
CA CYS A 317 -5.42 12.64 -14.61
C CYS A 317 -5.47 14.13 -14.96
N PRO A 318 -6.49 14.90 -14.52
CA PRO A 318 -7.68 14.48 -13.77
C PRO A 318 -8.86 14.02 -14.66
N SER A 319 -8.74 14.07 -15.98
CA SER A 319 -9.87 13.89 -16.89
C SER A 319 -10.48 12.49 -16.89
N GLN A 320 -9.76 11.48 -16.43
CA GLN A 320 -10.17 10.08 -16.38
C GLN A 320 -9.99 9.47 -14.98
N ASN A 321 -10.04 10.29 -13.93
CA ASN A 321 -9.80 9.81 -12.56
C ASN A 321 -10.87 8.86 -12.00
N SER A 322 -11.97 8.62 -12.73
CA SER A 322 -12.96 7.56 -12.41
C SER A 322 -12.72 6.25 -13.16
N LEU A 323 -11.79 6.23 -14.14
CA LEU A 323 -11.57 5.04 -14.98
C LEU A 323 -11.22 3.82 -14.11
N GLY A 324 -11.91 2.69 -14.38
CA GLY A 324 -11.58 1.39 -13.80
C GLY A 324 -10.41 0.70 -14.50
N PRO A 325 -9.95 -0.45 -13.98
CA PRO A 325 -8.86 -1.20 -14.61
C PRO A 325 -9.24 -1.67 -16.02
N PRO A 326 -8.26 -1.95 -16.89
CA PRO A 326 -8.50 -2.44 -18.24
C PRO A 326 -9.43 -3.65 -18.26
N SER A 327 -10.55 -3.53 -18.97
CA SER A 327 -11.63 -4.51 -18.94
C SER A 327 -12.34 -4.63 -20.29
N ASP A 328 -13.08 -5.74 -20.50
CA ASP A 328 -13.94 -5.94 -21.64
C ASP A 328 -15.23 -5.08 -21.57
N ALA A 329 -16.07 -5.16 -22.59
CA ALA A 329 -17.34 -4.43 -22.64
C ALA A 329 -18.32 -4.83 -21.52
N GLY A 330 -18.16 -6.01 -20.92
CA GLY A 330 -18.90 -6.48 -19.75
C GLY A 330 -18.29 -6.04 -18.42
N GLY A 331 -17.13 -5.33 -18.46
CA GLY A 331 -16.38 -4.88 -17.31
C GLY A 331 -15.52 -5.95 -16.63
N ASN A 332 -15.41 -7.16 -17.21
CA ASN A 332 -14.47 -8.15 -16.66
C ASN A 332 -13.04 -7.68 -16.92
N THR A 333 -12.22 -7.68 -15.88
CA THR A 333 -10.82 -7.26 -15.96
C THR A 333 -10.05 -8.19 -16.92
N TYR A 334 -9.33 -7.61 -17.87
CA TYR A 334 -8.43 -8.36 -18.75
C TYR A 334 -7.25 -8.96 -17.98
N ASP A 335 -6.61 -9.96 -18.56
CA ASP A 335 -5.28 -10.37 -18.14
C ASP A 335 -4.33 -9.17 -18.17
N VAL A 336 -3.48 -9.07 -17.14
CA VAL A 336 -2.57 -7.93 -17.00
C VAL A 336 -1.53 -7.93 -18.11
N THR A 337 -1.49 -6.82 -18.84
CA THR A 337 -0.39 -6.46 -19.75
C THR A 337 0.36 -5.30 -19.13
N CYS A 338 1.62 -5.52 -18.76
CA CYS A 338 2.48 -4.47 -18.20
C CYS A 338 3.09 -3.63 -19.33
N ALA A 339 3.11 -2.31 -19.15
CA ALA A 339 3.89 -1.41 -19.97
C ALA A 339 5.39 -1.73 -19.88
N ALA A 340 6.14 -1.42 -20.92
CA ALA A 340 7.58 -1.65 -20.94
C ALA A 340 8.32 -0.71 -19.98
N THR A 341 7.91 0.55 -19.92
CA THR A 341 8.42 1.58 -19.00
C THR A 341 7.28 2.54 -18.60
N PHE A 342 7.49 3.38 -17.59
CA PHE A 342 6.52 4.41 -17.21
C PHE A 342 6.21 5.36 -18.36
N GLU A 343 7.24 5.75 -19.12
CA GLU A 343 7.18 6.74 -20.19
C GLU A 343 6.45 6.23 -21.44
N THR A 344 6.44 4.91 -21.65
CA THR A 344 5.79 4.28 -22.80
C THR A 344 4.43 3.69 -22.49
N ALA A 345 3.99 3.78 -21.24
CA ALA A 345 2.72 3.23 -20.77
C ALA A 345 1.52 3.91 -21.47
N THR A 346 0.58 3.12 -21.97
CA THR A 346 -0.59 3.58 -22.71
C THR A 346 -1.90 3.08 -22.13
N ILE A 347 -3.00 3.76 -22.44
CA ILE A 347 -4.35 3.37 -22.01
C ILE A 347 -4.62 1.90 -22.40
N GLY A 348 -5.10 1.12 -21.43
CA GLY A 348 -5.34 -0.31 -21.58
C GLY A 348 -4.22 -1.19 -21.04
N GLU A 349 -3.11 -0.61 -20.60
CA GLU A 349 -2.00 -1.30 -19.96
C GLU A 349 -1.97 -1.03 -18.44
N TRP A 350 -1.32 -1.94 -17.72
CA TRP A 350 -0.89 -1.74 -16.35
C TRP A 350 0.55 -1.21 -16.34
N VAL A 351 0.85 -0.34 -15.38
CA VAL A 351 2.19 0.24 -15.23
C VAL A 351 3.16 -0.78 -14.65
N CYS A 352 2.71 -1.59 -13.68
CA CYS A 352 3.49 -2.62 -13.02
C CYS A 352 4.75 -2.07 -12.33
N GLU A 353 4.61 -1.05 -11.51
CA GLU A 353 5.71 -0.35 -10.83
C GLU A 353 6.60 -1.30 -10.02
N HIS A 354 6.03 -2.39 -9.51
CA HIS A 354 6.77 -3.43 -8.79
C HIS A 354 7.79 -4.19 -9.68
N ARG A 355 7.70 -4.08 -11.01
CA ARG A 355 8.65 -4.63 -11.97
C ARG A 355 9.69 -3.61 -12.47
N ASP A 356 9.50 -2.32 -12.19
CA ASP A 356 10.50 -1.32 -12.56
C ASP A 356 11.86 -1.70 -11.95
N PRO A 357 12.94 -1.80 -12.75
CA PRO A 357 14.22 -2.35 -12.28
C PRO A 357 14.79 -1.58 -11.08
N VAL A 358 14.58 -0.27 -11.03
CA VAL A 358 15.07 0.58 -9.94
C VAL A 358 14.28 0.29 -8.65
N ILE A 359 12.95 0.23 -8.74
CA ILE A 359 12.07 -0.04 -7.59
C ILE A 359 12.27 -1.48 -7.10
N ALA A 360 12.29 -2.45 -8.01
CA ALA A 360 12.46 -3.86 -7.70
C ALA A 360 13.78 -4.15 -6.98
N SER A 361 14.88 -3.54 -7.42
CA SER A 361 16.20 -3.73 -6.78
C SER A 361 16.22 -3.26 -5.33
N MET A 362 15.45 -2.24 -4.99
CA MET A 362 15.36 -1.71 -3.63
C MET A 362 14.64 -2.64 -2.65
N VAL A 363 13.88 -3.63 -3.12
CA VAL A 363 13.32 -4.69 -2.26
C VAL A 363 14.46 -5.55 -1.70
N GLY A 364 15.43 -5.92 -2.53
CA GLY A 364 16.67 -6.61 -2.12
C GLY A 364 17.49 -5.78 -1.16
N PHE A 365 17.70 -4.49 -1.48
CA PHE A 365 18.38 -3.54 -0.61
C PHE A 365 17.73 -3.49 0.78
N ARG A 366 16.40 -3.30 0.87
CA ARG A 366 15.67 -3.22 2.14
C ARG A 366 15.89 -4.47 3.00
N ARG A 367 15.92 -5.66 2.41
CA ARG A 367 16.24 -6.90 3.13
C ARG A 367 17.66 -6.90 3.65
N ALA A 368 18.62 -6.50 2.83
CA ALA A 368 20.03 -6.46 3.21
C ALA A 368 20.30 -5.54 4.40
N VAL A 369 19.56 -4.44 4.51
CA VAL A 369 19.73 -3.43 5.59
C VAL A 369 18.72 -3.59 6.73
N ALA A 370 17.98 -4.69 6.80
CA ALA A 370 16.96 -4.90 7.82
C ALA A 370 17.54 -4.77 9.24
N GLY A 371 16.78 -4.13 10.15
CA GLY A 371 17.17 -3.92 11.54
C GLY A 371 18.15 -2.76 11.78
N THR A 372 18.59 -2.05 10.73
CA THR A 372 19.51 -0.89 10.89
C THR A 372 18.74 0.43 10.83
N GLY A 373 19.26 1.45 11.52
CA GLY A 373 18.76 2.83 11.47
C GLY A 373 19.39 3.65 10.34
N VAL A 374 18.89 4.87 10.13
CA VAL A 374 19.55 5.90 9.31
C VAL A 374 20.69 6.49 10.09
N ASN A 375 21.87 6.63 9.45
CA ASN A 375 23.07 7.26 10.00
C ASN A 375 23.74 8.11 8.90
N ASP A 376 24.78 8.86 9.28
CA ASP A 376 25.62 9.61 8.36
C ASP A 376 24.86 10.46 7.33
N TRP A 377 23.76 11.07 7.77
CA TRP A 377 22.96 11.90 6.88
C TRP A 377 23.77 13.09 6.35
N TRP A 378 23.71 13.27 5.06
CA TRP A 378 24.23 14.42 4.34
C TRP A 378 23.15 14.97 3.41
N ASP A 379 23.09 16.28 3.27
CA ASP A 379 22.30 16.97 2.26
C ASP A 379 22.99 18.25 1.82
N ASN A 380 22.63 18.75 0.65
CA ASN A 380 23.12 20.05 0.14
C ASN A 380 22.21 21.24 0.54
N GLY A 381 21.25 21.01 1.40
CA GLY A 381 20.22 21.99 1.80
C GLY A 381 19.09 22.16 0.78
N ALA A 382 19.04 21.35 -0.28
CA ALA A 382 18.05 21.42 -1.35
C ALA A 382 17.61 20.00 -1.82
N ASN A 383 17.96 19.60 -3.03
CA ASN A 383 17.44 18.38 -3.64
C ASN A 383 18.49 17.27 -3.84
N ALA A 384 19.56 17.26 -3.06
CA ALA A 384 20.51 16.14 -3.01
C ALA A 384 20.71 15.68 -1.57
N ILE A 385 20.60 14.37 -1.35
CA ILE A 385 20.76 13.73 -0.03
C ILE A 385 21.56 12.43 -0.12
N ALA A 386 22.21 12.07 0.99
CA ALA A 386 22.83 10.76 1.16
C ALA A 386 22.74 10.33 2.63
N PHE A 387 22.67 9.02 2.87
CA PHE A 387 22.67 8.45 4.21
C PHE A 387 23.09 6.99 4.20
N SER A 388 23.64 6.54 5.33
CA SER A 388 23.88 5.12 5.56
C SER A 388 22.71 4.44 6.28
N ARG A 389 22.67 3.13 6.16
CA ARG A 389 21.81 2.22 6.91
C ARG A 389 22.69 1.34 7.81
N GLY A 390 23.09 1.92 8.96
CA GLY A 390 24.10 1.33 9.82
C GLY A 390 25.40 1.06 9.05
N ASP A 391 25.93 -0.14 9.21
CA ASP A 391 27.12 -0.65 8.49
C ASP A 391 26.73 -1.58 7.31
N ARG A 392 25.46 -1.60 6.92
CA ARG A 392 24.93 -2.58 5.95
C ARG A 392 24.52 -1.98 4.61
N GLY A 393 24.28 -0.69 4.53
CA GLY A 393 23.84 -0.05 3.29
C GLY A 393 24.10 1.44 3.23
N PHE A 394 24.07 1.96 2.02
CA PHE A 394 24.24 3.38 1.71
C PHE A 394 23.37 3.76 0.52
N VAL A 395 22.74 4.93 0.60
CA VAL A 395 21.97 5.51 -0.51
C VAL A 395 22.35 6.97 -0.67
N ALA A 396 22.52 7.39 -1.93
CA ALA A 396 22.62 8.80 -2.32
C ALA A 396 21.68 9.05 -3.49
N LEU A 397 20.98 10.18 -3.50
CA LEU A 397 20.10 10.56 -4.61
C LEU A 397 20.04 12.06 -4.80
N SER A 398 19.82 12.51 -6.03
CA SER A 398 19.74 13.90 -6.43
C SER A 398 18.59 14.15 -7.40
N LEU A 399 17.83 15.20 -7.14
CA LEU A 399 16.83 15.80 -8.05
C LEU A 399 17.30 17.19 -8.54
N GLU A 400 18.58 17.51 -8.37
CA GLU A 400 19.15 18.76 -8.88
C GLU A 400 19.20 18.75 -10.41
N ASP A 401 19.19 19.93 -11.02
CA ASP A 401 19.32 20.07 -12.49
C ASP A 401 20.76 19.83 -12.99
N SER A 402 21.71 19.74 -12.08
CA SER A 402 23.16 19.58 -12.39
C SER A 402 23.80 18.53 -11.48
N THR A 403 24.96 18.04 -11.91
CA THR A 403 25.78 17.11 -11.14
C THR A 403 26.21 17.70 -9.80
N VAL A 404 26.05 16.92 -8.73
CA VAL A 404 26.48 17.26 -7.38
C VAL A 404 27.65 16.35 -6.98
N ALA A 405 28.84 16.92 -6.80
CA ALA A 405 29.98 16.18 -6.27
C ALA A 405 29.84 15.98 -4.75
N ILE A 406 29.88 14.73 -4.30
CA ILE A 406 29.79 14.37 -2.89
C ILE A 406 31.03 13.61 -2.42
N ASP A 407 31.44 13.85 -1.18
CA ASP A 407 32.46 13.08 -0.43
C ASP A 407 31.87 12.79 0.94
N VAL A 408 31.33 11.59 1.15
CA VAL A 408 30.50 11.27 2.31
C VAL A 408 30.85 9.92 2.91
N ALA A 409 30.59 9.76 4.21
CA ALA A 409 30.67 8.47 4.89
C ALA A 409 29.53 7.55 4.43
N THR A 410 29.80 6.27 4.30
CA THR A 410 28.83 5.26 3.85
C THR A 410 28.38 4.31 4.96
N GLY A 411 29.08 4.28 6.10
CA GLY A 411 28.91 3.23 7.10
C GLY A 411 29.46 1.86 6.66
N LEU A 412 29.64 1.65 5.35
CA LEU A 412 30.10 0.37 4.80
C LEU A 412 31.60 0.14 5.01
N PRO A 413 32.03 -1.13 5.19
CA PRO A 413 33.43 -1.50 5.13
C PRO A 413 34.07 -1.12 3.78
N ALA A 414 35.39 -0.83 3.80
CA ALA A 414 36.17 -0.56 2.58
C ALA A 414 36.06 -1.73 1.59
N GLY A 415 35.92 -1.42 0.30
CA GLY A 415 35.79 -2.41 -0.76
C GLY A 415 35.02 -1.90 -1.95
N SER A 416 34.90 -2.73 -2.99
CA SER A 416 34.11 -2.43 -4.18
C SER A 416 32.71 -3.03 -4.06
N TYR A 417 31.69 -2.24 -4.37
CA TYR A 417 30.27 -2.61 -4.27
C TYR A 417 29.57 -2.42 -5.58
N CYS A 418 28.72 -3.38 -5.94
CA CYS A 418 27.85 -3.23 -7.08
C CYS A 418 26.64 -2.36 -6.73
N ASP A 419 26.39 -1.34 -7.54
CA ASP A 419 25.21 -0.48 -7.38
C ASP A 419 23.94 -1.26 -7.71
N ALA A 420 23.07 -1.42 -6.70
CA ALA A 420 21.82 -2.17 -6.81
C ALA A 420 20.92 -1.61 -7.92
N LEU A 421 20.89 -0.30 -8.10
CA LEU A 421 20.01 0.38 -9.05
C LEU A 421 20.41 0.16 -10.52
N THR A 422 21.64 -0.29 -10.76
CA THR A 422 22.16 -0.60 -12.11
C THR A 422 22.31 -2.10 -12.37
N GLY A 423 21.63 -2.93 -11.56
CA GLY A 423 21.58 -4.39 -11.73
C GLY A 423 22.30 -5.18 -10.64
N GLY A 424 23.00 -4.53 -9.71
CA GLY A 424 23.60 -5.17 -8.56
C GLY A 424 24.69 -6.20 -8.89
N LEU A 425 24.86 -7.18 -7.98
CA LEU A 425 25.82 -8.27 -8.14
C LEU A 425 25.22 -9.41 -8.98
N ALA A 426 25.88 -9.75 -10.08
CA ALA A 426 25.54 -10.85 -10.97
C ALA A 426 26.67 -11.92 -10.95
N GLY A 427 26.47 -12.97 -10.19
CA GLY A 427 27.52 -13.96 -9.95
C GLY A 427 28.70 -13.36 -9.16
N THR A 428 29.85 -13.17 -9.79
CA THR A 428 31.05 -12.63 -9.17
C THR A 428 31.44 -11.24 -9.70
N ALA A 429 30.56 -10.59 -10.45
CA ALA A 429 30.81 -9.28 -11.05
C ALA A 429 29.56 -8.39 -10.94
N CYS A 430 29.73 -7.08 -11.08
CA CYS A 430 28.59 -6.18 -11.19
C CYS A 430 27.92 -6.28 -12.57
N ALA A 431 26.60 -6.32 -12.59
CA ALA A 431 25.85 -6.21 -13.84
C ALA A 431 25.92 -4.79 -14.41
N GLY A 432 26.05 -3.79 -13.56
CA GLY A 432 26.19 -2.39 -13.92
C GLY A 432 27.38 -1.72 -13.24
N ARG A 433 27.13 -0.57 -12.61
CA ARG A 433 28.15 0.27 -12.00
C ARG A 433 28.77 -0.38 -10.76
N SER A 434 30.11 -0.31 -10.63
CA SER A 434 30.85 -0.63 -9.42
C SER A 434 31.31 0.66 -8.75
N ILE A 435 31.26 0.74 -7.43
CA ILE A 435 31.63 1.90 -6.63
C ILE A 435 32.55 1.46 -5.51
N ASP A 436 33.67 2.16 -5.37
CA ASP A 436 34.67 1.90 -4.35
C ASP A 436 34.43 2.73 -3.07
N VAL A 437 34.33 2.04 -1.95
CA VAL A 437 34.38 2.63 -0.61
C VAL A 437 35.83 2.56 -0.13
N ASP A 438 36.40 3.68 0.17
CA ASP A 438 37.79 3.81 0.56
C ASP A 438 38.11 3.23 1.97
N SER A 439 39.39 3.22 2.35
CA SER A 439 39.86 2.68 3.64
C SER A 439 39.32 3.43 4.87
N SER A 440 38.73 4.61 4.68
CA SER A 440 38.07 5.40 5.72
C SER A 440 36.53 5.23 5.73
N GLY A 441 36.00 4.34 4.90
CA GLY A 441 34.54 4.11 4.77
C GLY A 441 33.80 5.20 4.01
N ARG A 442 34.50 5.95 3.15
CA ARG A 442 33.94 7.07 2.39
C ARG A 442 33.81 6.73 0.91
N VAL A 443 32.87 7.41 0.27
CA VAL A 443 32.67 7.37 -1.18
C VAL A 443 32.78 8.78 -1.76
N ARG A 444 33.39 8.88 -2.95
CA ARG A 444 33.38 10.11 -3.75
C ARG A 444 32.60 9.82 -5.02
N LEU A 445 31.55 10.57 -5.25
CA LEU A 445 30.65 10.42 -6.37
C LEU A 445 30.32 11.76 -7.00
N ASP A 446 30.24 11.74 -8.32
CA ASP A 446 29.55 12.76 -9.11
C ASP A 446 28.11 12.27 -9.33
N LEU A 447 27.19 12.78 -8.51
CA LEU A 447 25.78 12.38 -8.50
C LEU A 447 25.03 13.23 -9.52
N GLU A 448 24.67 12.63 -10.63
CA GLU A 448 23.93 13.31 -11.70
C GLU A 448 22.52 13.70 -11.21
N GLY A 449 21.96 14.77 -11.77
CA GLY A 449 20.58 15.14 -11.52
C GLY A 449 19.59 14.07 -12.00
N GLY A 450 18.53 13.85 -11.23
CA GLY A 450 17.56 12.78 -11.51
C GLY A 450 18.10 11.37 -11.31
N SER A 451 19.18 11.18 -10.52
CA SER A 451 19.82 9.88 -10.33
C SER A 451 20.00 9.47 -8.87
N ALA A 452 20.30 8.19 -8.65
CA ALA A 452 20.62 7.63 -7.35
C ALA A 452 21.69 6.54 -7.41
N VAL A 453 22.21 6.20 -6.24
CA VAL A 453 23.12 5.08 -5.96
C VAL A 453 22.61 4.34 -4.73
N ALA A 454 22.61 3.02 -4.76
CA ALA A 454 22.28 2.18 -3.62
C ALA A 454 23.29 1.03 -3.48
N LEU A 455 24.04 1.02 -2.36
CA LEU A 455 25.06 0.02 -2.06
C LEU A 455 24.67 -0.77 -0.82
N HIS A 456 24.89 -2.07 -0.79
CA HIS A 456 24.67 -2.89 0.39
C HIS A 456 25.67 -4.03 0.52
N VAL A 457 25.81 -4.57 1.73
CA VAL A 457 26.84 -5.58 2.06
C VAL A 457 26.74 -6.86 1.24
N ASP A 458 25.52 -7.27 0.81
CA ASP A 458 25.32 -8.48 0.03
C ASP A 458 25.69 -8.30 -1.46
N ALA A 459 26.05 -7.08 -1.89
CA ALA A 459 26.51 -6.75 -3.23
C ALA A 459 27.98 -6.31 -3.28
N ARG A 460 28.78 -6.70 -2.29
CA ARG A 460 30.23 -6.47 -2.24
C ARG A 460 30.96 -7.48 -3.11
N LEU A 461 31.96 -7.01 -3.89
CA LEU A 461 32.88 -7.83 -4.70
C LEU A 461 33.96 -8.51 -3.83
#